data_3e4c5487f034f93a6761141ebb7384e2
#
_entry.id   3e4c5487f034f93a6761141ebb7384e2
#
_cell.length_a   1.000
_cell.length_b   1.000
_cell.length_c   1.000
_cell.angle_alpha   90.00
_cell.angle_beta   90.00
_cell.angle_gamma   90.00
#
_symmetry.space_group_name_H-M   'P 1'
#
loop_
_entity.id
_entity.type
_entity.pdbx_description
1 polymer ?
#
loop_
_entity_poly.entity_id
_entity_poly.type
_entity_poly.pdbx_seq_one_letter_code
_entity_poly.pdbx_strand_id
1 'polypeptide(L)'
;MAEGRYLLVDVREPHEVAVEAYPGAVVVPLSGFDPQDIPDPQGKQVVFACRSGKRSVTASLAAQAAGLDYDKHLAGGMLAWKAAGLPTETGG
;
A
#
# COMPACT_ATOMS: atom_id res chain seq x y z
N MET A 1 -3.38 12.01 -0.45
CA MET A 1 -4.69 11.34 -0.30
C MET A 1 -5.45 12.00 0.83
N ALA A 2 -6.76 12.10 0.71
CA ALA A 2 -7.56 12.68 1.76
C ALA A 2 -7.60 11.71 2.96
N GLU A 3 -7.25 12.21 4.13
CA GLU A 3 -7.26 11.41 5.35
C GLU A 3 -8.66 10.89 5.64
N GLY A 4 -8.74 9.66 6.15
CA GLY A 4 -10.00 9.03 6.52
C GLY A 4 -10.79 8.42 5.37
N ARG A 5 -10.38 8.60 4.11
CA ARG A 5 -11.07 8.03 2.95
C ARG A 5 -10.41 6.78 2.41
N TYR A 6 -9.11 6.62 2.64
CA TYR A 6 -8.31 5.55 2.08
C TYR A 6 -7.56 4.82 3.17
N LEU A 7 -7.48 3.51 3.03
CA LEU A 7 -6.56 2.68 3.80
C LEU A 7 -5.42 2.32 2.86
N LEU A 8 -4.25 2.88 3.11
CA LEU A 8 -3.08 2.61 2.29
C LEU A 8 -2.40 1.36 2.80
N VAL A 9 -2.28 0.36 1.94
CA VAL A 9 -1.64 -0.91 2.25
C VAL A 9 -0.33 -0.98 1.49
N ASP A 10 0.79 -0.89 2.22
CA ASP A 10 2.12 -0.91 1.66
C ASP A 10 2.58 -2.36 1.53
N VAL A 11 2.81 -2.81 0.30
CA VAL A 11 3.21 -4.19 0.02
C VAL A 11 4.72 -4.33 -0.20
N ARG A 12 5.49 -3.30 0.13
CA ARG A 12 6.95 -3.37 0.09
C ARG A 12 7.47 -4.24 1.24
N GLU A 13 8.73 -4.65 1.12
CA GLU A 13 9.36 -5.45 2.17
C GLU A 13 9.75 -4.60 3.38
N PRO A 14 9.85 -5.21 4.59
CA PRO A 14 10.15 -4.45 5.80
C PRO A 14 11.42 -3.62 5.76
N HIS A 15 12.46 -4.08 5.06
CA HIS A 15 13.70 -3.31 4.94
C HIS A 15 13.53 -2.02 4.14
N GLU A 16 12.61 -2.01 3.18
CA GLU A 16 12.27 -0.81 2.43
C GLU A 16 11.49 0.18 3.29
N VAL A 17 10.54 -0.33 4.06
CA VAL A 17 9.71 0.47 4.96
C VAL A 17 10.55 1.10 6.06
N ALA A 18 11.57 0.39 6.53
CA ALA A 18 12.48 0.89 7.56
C ALA A 18 13.28 2.11 7.09
N VAL A 19 13.53 2.21 5.79
CA VAL A 19 14.26 3.37 5.23
C VAL A 19 13.32 4.55 5.05
N GLU A 20 12.18 4.32 4.42
CA GLU A 20 11.20 5.38 4.15
C GLU A 20 9.83 4.76 3.99
N ALA A 21 8.83 5.29 4.69
CA ALA A 21 7.49 4.73 4.73
C ALA A 21 6.43 5.75 4.33
N TYR A 22 5.30 5.25 3.83
CA TYR A 22 4.09 6.06 3.69
C TYR A 22 3.51 6.32 5.08
N PRO A 23 3.16 7.57 5.41
CA PRO A 23 2.59 7.87 6.72
C PRO A 23 1.27 7.14 6.94
N GLY A 24 1.15 6.47 8.08
CA GLY A 24 -0.09 5.80 8.48
C GLY A 24 -0.47 4.57 7.69
N ALA A 25 0.40 4.06 6.81
CA ALA A 25 0.10 2.88 6.02
C ALA A 25 0.20 1.60 6.85
N VAL A 26 -0.63 0.62 6.50
CA VAL A 26 -0.52 -0.73 7.03
C VAL A 26 0.46 -1.49 6.14
N VAL A 27 1.41 -2.21 6.73
CA VAL A 27 2.42 -2.95 5.96
C VAL A 27 2.01 -4.42 5.88
N VAL A 28 1.80 -4.90 4.64
CA VAL A 28 1.51 -6.31 4.35
C VAL A 28 2.44 -6.73 3.21
N PRO A 29 3.66 -7.21 3.51
CA PRO A 29 4.67 -7.46 2.49
C PRO A 29 4.21 -8.48 1.45
N LEU A 30 4.52 -8.22 0.18
CA LEU A 30 4.09 -9.08 -0.91
C LEU A 30 4.71 -10.48 -0.83
N SER A 31 5.91 -10.60 -0.27
CA SER A 31 6.60 -11.90 -0.12
C SER A 31 5.83 -12.91 0.72
N GLY A 32 5.04 -12.44 1.68
CA GLY A 32 4.16 -13.28 2.50
C GLY A 32 2.72 -12.83 2.42
N PHE A 33 2.31 -12.34 1.26
CA PHE A 33 1.02 -11.68 1.12
C PHE A 33 -0.15 -12.63 1.33
N ASP A 34 -0.95 -12.29 2.35
CA ASP A 34 -2.23 -12.92 2.60
C ASP A 34 -3.28 -11.81 2.66
N PRO A 35 -4.26 -11.80 1.75
CA PRO A 35 -5.29 -10.76 1.76
C PRO A 35 -6.05 -10.66 3.09
N GLN A 36 -6.09 -11.74 3.86
CA GLN A 36 -6.76 -11.75 5.16
C GLN A 36 -5.97 -11.00 6.24
N ASP A 37 -4.70 -10.72 6.00
CA ASP A 37 -3.89 -9.90 6.91
C ASP A 37 -4.21 -8.40 6.78
N ILE A 38 -4.97 -8.02 5.75
CA ILE A 38 -5.43 -6.65 5.58
C ILE A 38 -6.54 -6.39 6.61
N PRO A 39 -6.39 -5.37 7.48
CA PRO A 39 -7.42 -5.07 8.46
C PRO A 39 -8.71 -4.61 7.79
N ASP A 40 -9.82 -4.69 8.54
CA ASP A 40 -11.10 -4.16 8.08
C ASP A 40 -10.94 -2.68 7.72
N PRO A 41 -11.23 -2.29 6.48
CA PRO A 41 -11.08 -0.90 6.06
C PRO A 41 -12.11 0.05 6.67
N GLN A 42 -13.12 -0.45 7.32
CA GLN A 42 -14.14 0.35 8.03
C GLN A 42 -14.75 1.44 7.13
N GLY A 43 -15.14 1.07 5.93
CA GLY A 43 -15.74 1.99 4.97
C GLY A 43 -14.75 2.77 4.11
N LYS A 44 -13.45 2.68 4.40
CA LYS A 44 -12.42 3.31 3.58
C LYS A 44 -12.12 2.48 2.33
N GLN A 45 -11.58 3.11 1.31
CA GLN A 45 -11.11 2.38 0.13
C GLN A 45 -9.69 1.87 0.37
N VAL A 46 -9.46 0.59 0.12
CA VAL A 46 -8.12 0.00 0.20
C VAL A 46 -7.36 0.38 -1.07
N VAL A 47 -6.16 0.93 -0.89
CA VAL A 47 -5.27 1.28 -1.99
C VAL A 47 -3.92 0.63 -1.72
N PHE A 48 -3.51 -0.27 -2.61
CA PHE A 48 -2.20 -0.91 -2.50
C PHE A 48 -1.10 0.02 -3.00
N ALA A 49 0.02 0.03 -2.31
CA ALA A 49 1.15 0.87 -2.64
C ALA A 49 2.46 0.09 -2.59
N CYS A 50 3.41 0.46 -3.43
CA CYS A 50 4.75 -0.09 -3.41
C CYS A 50 5.75 1.00 -3.85
N ARG A 51 6.93 0.61 -4.34
CA ARG A 51 7.93 1.60 -4.75
C ARG A 51 7.61 2.22 -6.11
N SER A 52 7.25 1.40 -7.10
CA SER A 52 7.10 1.87 -8.50
C SER A 52 5.73 1.59 -9.10
N GLY A 53 4.85 0.89 -8.40
CA GLY A 53 3.51 0.55 -8.87
C GLY A 53 3.36 -0.86 -9.42
N LYS A 54 4.41 -1.65 -9.52
CA LYS A 54 4.34 -3.02 -10.06
C LYS A 54 3.82 -4.03 -9.04
N ARG A 55 4.40 -4.05 -7.86
CA ARG A 55 4.00 -4.98 -6.79
C ARG A 55 2.58 -4.70 -6.30
N SER A 56 2.17 -3.45 -6.31
CA SER A 56 0.81 -3.08 -5.88
C SER A 56 -0.25 -3.62 -6.84
N VAL A 57 0.04 -3.71 -8.13
CA VAL A 57 -0.86 -4.35 -9.10
C VAL A 57 -0.99 -5.84 -8.78
N THR A 58 0.13 -6.51 -8.53
CA THR A 58 0.12 -7.93 -8.15
C THR A 58 -0.70 -8.17 -6.90
N ALA A 59 -0.55 -7.32 -5.88
CA ALA A 59 -1.30 -7.42 -4.64
C ALA A 59 -2.80 -7.23 -4.87
N SER A 60 -3.17 -6.25 -5.69
CA SER A 60 -4.58 -6.00 -6.03
C SER A 60 -5.20 -7.21 -6.73
N LEU A 61 -4.49 -7.80 -7.69
CA LEU A 61 -4.97 -8.99 -8.40
C LEU A 61 -5.10 -10.19 -7.45
N ALA A 62 -4.16 -10.37 -6.53
CA ALA A 62 -4.22 -11.44 -5.54
C ALA A 62 -5.42 -11.27 -4.61
N ALA A 63 -5.69 -10.04 -4.18
CA ALA A 63 -6.86 -9.75 -3.33
C ALA A 63 -8.16 -10.03 -4.07
N GLN A 64 -8.27 -9.64 -5.32
CA GLN A 64 -9.46 -9.90 -6.13
C GLN A 64 -9.66 -11.42 -6.35
N ALA A 65 -8.58 -12.15 -6.56
CA ALA A 65 -8.64 -13.61 -6.68
C ALA A 65 -9.13 -14.28 -5.40
N ALA A 66 -8.93 -13.65 -4.25
CA ALA A 66 -9.41 -14.12 -2.95
C ALA A 66 -10.86 -13.68 -2.66
N GLY A 67 -11.51 -13.01 -3.60
CA GLY A 67 -12.90 -12.55 -3.46
C GLY A 67 -13.04 -11.18 -2.82
N LEU A 68 -11.95 -10.45 -2.63
CA LEU A 68 -12.00 -9.11 -2.09
C LEU A 68 -12.10 -8.06 -3.22
N ASP A 69 -12.83 -7.00 -2.96
CA ASP A 69 -13.12 -5.98 -3.95
C ASP A 69 -12.07 -4.85 -3.92
N TYR A 70 -10.80 -5.21 -3.80
CA TYR A 70 -9.68 -4.26 -3.64
C TYR A 70 -8.95 -4.10 -4.98
N ASP A 71 -9.48 -3.24 -5.84
CA ASP A 71 -9.00 -3.08 -7.22
C ASP A 71 -8.17 -1.81 -7.44
N LYS A 72 -7.82 -1.09 -6.37
CA LYS A 72 -7.10 0.18 -6.48
C LYS A 72 -5.65 0.05 -6.04
N HIS A 73 -4.77 0.72 -6.78
CA HIS A 73 -3.36 0.82 -6.41
C HIS A 73 -2.83 2.21 -6.70
N LEU A 74 -1.73 2.58 -6.03
CA LEU A 74 -1.09 3.88 -6.21
C LEU A 74 -0.14 3.79 -7.42
N ALA A 75 -0.56 4.37 -8.53
CA ALA A 75 0.26 4.38 -9.75
C ALA A 75 1.58 5.12 -9.52
N GLY A 76 2.69 4.52 -9.94
CA GLY A 76 4.02 5.08 -9.73
C GLY A 76 4.57 4.92 -8.32
N GLY A 77 3.75 4.49 -7.36
CA GLY A 77 4.17 4.15 -6.00
C GLY A 77 4.90 5.27 -5.27
N MET A 78 5.87 4.90 -4.46
CA MET A 78 6.66 5.84 -3.65
C MET A 78 7.39 6.87 -4.51
N LEU A 79 7.85 6.49 -5.69
CA LEU A 79 8.57 7.42 -6.58
C LEU A 79 7.65 8.57 -7.01
N ALA A 80 6.42 8.26 -7.42
CA ALA A 80 5.43 9.27 -7.80
C ALA A 80 4.96 10.07 -6.59
N TRP A 81 4.81 9.41 -5.44
CA TRP A 81 4.41 10.05 -4.18
C TRP A 81 5.40 11.16 -3.81
N LYS A 82 6.70 10.86 -3.85
CA LYS A 82 7.75 11.83 -3.54
C LYS A 82 7.84 12.91 -4.60
N ALA A 83 7.68 12.56 -5.87
CA ALA A 83 7.70 13.54 -6.97
C ALA A 83 6.56 14.55 -6.84
N ALA A 84 5.44 14.15 -6.26
CA ALA A 84 4.32 15.04 -5.99
C ALA A 84 4.51 15.90 -4.72
N GLY A 85 5.63 15.74 -4.03
CA GLY A 85 5.92 16.51 -2.81
C GLY A 85 5.15 16.03 -1.58
N LEU A 86 4.62 14.82 -1.61
CA LEU A 86 3.85 14.28 -0.48
C LEU A 86 4.79 13.78 0.62
N PRO A 87 4.36 13.85 1.88
CA PRO A 87 5.24 13.52 3.01
C PRO A 87 5.53 12.02 3.10
N THR A 88 6.72 11.71 3.61
CA THR A 88 7.11 10.34 3.96
C THR A 88 7.67 10.35 5.38
N GLU A 89 7.71 9.16 6.00
CA GLU A 89 8.34 8.96 7.30
C GLU A 89 9.65 8.22 7.08
N THR A 90 10.76 8.83 7.52
CA THR A 90 12.06 8.15 7.46
C THR A 90 12.23 7.28 8.69
N GLY A 91 12.72 6.06 8.51
CA GLY A 91 12.99 5.14 9.58
C GLY A 91 14.13 5.65 10.46
N GLY A 92 13.87 5.69 11.74
CA GLY A 92 14.84 6.15 12.72
C GLY A 92 15.70 5.04 13.24
#